data_64980905d2da01078f54eaa19e5840c6
#
_entry.id   64980905d2da01078f54eaa19e5840c6
#
_cell.length_a   1.000
_cell.length_b   1.000
_cell.length_c   1.000
_cell.angle_alpha   90.00
_cell.angle_beta   90.00
_cell.angle_gamma   90.00
#
_symmetry.space_group_name_H-M   'P 1'
#
loop_
_entity.id
_entity.type
_entity.pdbx_description
1 polymer ?
#
loop_
_entity_poly.entity_id
_entity_poly.type
_entity_poly.pdbx_seq_one_letter_code
_entity_poly.pdbx_strand_id
1 'polypeptide(L)'
;MPSRIVLIAFSLLACASVFAEPKEDALAAYQKFFDAFTTDNHDQIVRLFAPDALFYGTRSTELVTAPEGIRAYFVEALSGKRGSVKATPFEQTALVLSDSVVVISGKWQSERTAEGKMVTAGPSRNTVVMQKRGERWLIVQFHNSPTPKPAP
;
A
#
# COMPACT_ATOMS: atom_id res chain seq x y z
N MET A 1 4.80 -70.60 -15.91
CA MET A 1 4.34 -69.25 -16.32
C MET A 1 4.53 -68.33 -15.12
N PRO A 2 5.47 -67.31 -15.16
CA PRO A 2 5.64 -66.42 -14.01
C PRO A 2 4.74 -65.21 -14.13
N SER A 3 3.97 -64.97 -13.05
CA SER A 3 3.06 -63.83 -12.87
C SER A 3 3.86 -62.58 -12.64
N ARG A 4 3.68 -61.56 -13.49
CA ARG A 4 4.32 -60.23 -13.36
C ARG A 4 3.44 -59.35 -12.44
N ILE A 5 3.97 -59.06 -11.24
CA ILE A 5 3.39 -58.07 -10.34
C ILE A 5 3.83 -56.68 -10.82
N VAL A 6 2.87 -55.89 -11.29
CA VAL A 6 3.09 -54.48 -11.62
C VAL A 6 2.88 -53.67 -10.34
N LEU A 7 3.96 -53.14 -9.77
CA LEU A 7 3.91 -52.14 -8.70
C LEU A 7 3.59 -50.78 -9.32
N ILE A 8 2.39 -50.26 -9.06
CA ILE A 8 2.01 -48.88 -9.40
C ILE A 8 2.48 -48.02 -8.23
N ALA A 9 3.55 -47.26 -8.46
CA ALA A 9 4.02 -46.24 -7.51
C ALA A 9 3.07 -45.02 -7.59
N PHE A 10 2.32 -44.81 -6.53
CA PHE A 10 1.46 -43.60 -6.37
C PHE A 10 2.35 -42.48 -5.85
N SER A 11 2.80 -41.58 -6.72
CA SER A 11 3.50 -40.35 -6.33
C SER A 11 2.49 -39.38 -5.70
N LEU A 12 2.49 -39.26 -4.38
CA LEU A 12 1.81 -38.15 -3.69
C LEU A 12 2.58 -36.85 -4.02
N LEU A 13 2.02 -36.04 -4.89
CA LEU A 13 2.41 -34.64 -5.05
C LEU A 13 1.93 -33.90 -3.80
N ALA A 14 2.82 -33.65 -2.83
CA ALA A 14 2.56 -32.76 -1.73
C ALA A 14 2.49 -31.34 -2.32
N CYS A 15 1.28 -30.80 -2.50
CA CYS A 15 1.08 -29.38 -2.71
C CYS A 15 1.52 -28.67 -1.42
N ALA A 16 2.74 -28.16 -1.37
CA ALA A 16 3.15 -27.21 -0.36
C ALA A 16 2.31 -25.95 -0.58
N SER A 17 1.32 -25.74 0.27
CA SER A 17 0.61 -24.47 0.36
C SER A 17 1.66 -23.43 0.77
N VAL A 18 2.05 -22.57 -0.15
CA VAL A 18 2.82 -21.38 0.17
C VAL A 18 1.88 -20.52 1.01
N PHE A 19 1.99 -20.62 2.34
CA PHE A 19 1.32 -19.69 3.23
C PHE A 19 1.97 -18.34 2.98
N ALA A 20 1.26 -17.48 2.27
CA ALA A 20 1.61 -16.09 2.11
C ALA A 20 1.70 -15.48 3.52
N GLU A 21 2.83 -14.83 3.84
CA GLU A 21 2.99 -14.21 5.15
C GLU A 21 2.23 -12.89 5.17
N PRO A 22 1.30 -12.68 6.13
CA PRO A 22 0.44 -11.49 6.16
C PRO A 22 1.21 -10.18 6.08
N LYS A 23 2.39 -10.14 6.68
CA LYS A 23 3.27 -8.97 6.69
C LYS A 23 3.76 -8.60 5.29
N GLU A 24 4.35 -9.56 4.59
CA GLU A 24 4.93 -9.38 3.27
C GLU A 24 3.86 -9.05 2.25
N ASP A 25 2.71 -9.72 2.32
CA ASP A 25 1.56 -9.46 1.44
C ASP A 25 1.00 -8.05 1.64
N ALA A 26 0.82 -7.62 2.90
CA ALA A 26 0.32 -6.29 3.23
C ALA A 26 1.30 -5.20 2.78
N LEU A 27 2.61 -5.38 2.99
CA LEU A 27 3.64 -4.46 2.53
C LEU A 27 3.67 -4.36 1.00
N ALA A 28 3.60 -5.51 0.29
CA ALA A 28 3.54 -5.53 -1.17
C ALA A 28 2.26 -4.87 -1.72
N ALA A 29 1.12 -5.06 -1.03
CA ALA A 29 -0.11 -4.37 -1.40
C ALA A 29 -0.02 -2.86 -1.16
N TYR A 30 0.61 -2.44 -0.06
CA TYR A 30 0.80 -1.03 0.24
C TYR A 30 1.81 -0.36 -0.71
N GLN A 31 2.84 -1.08 -1.19
CA GLN A 31 3.75 -0.56 -2.20
C GLN A 31 3.03 -0.06 -3.46
N LYS A 32 1.94 -0.71 -3.86
CA LYS A 32 1.11 -0.29 -5.01
C LYS A 32 0.52 1.11 -4.85
N PHE A 33 0.38 1.61 -3.62
CA PHE A 33 -0.03 2.99 -3.38
C PHE A 33 1.03 3.98 -3.87
N PHE A 34 2.30 3.75 -3.58
CA PHE A 34 3.40 4.62 -4.02
C PHE A 34 3.60 4.54 -5.54
N ASP A 35 3.40 3.36 -6.13
CA ASP A 35 3.47 3.16 -7.58
C ASP A 35 2.35 3.94 -8.28
N ALA A 36 1.11 3.83 -7.78
CA ALA A 36 -0.03 4.55 -8.31
C ALA A 36 0.10 6.07 -8.10
N PHE A 37 0.64 6.51 -6.98
CA PHE A 37 0.93 7.91 -6.69
C PHE A 37 1.98 8.48 -7.67
N THR A 38 3.04 7.72 -7.93
CA THR A 38 4.11 8.09 -8.87
C THR A 38 3.59 8.22 -10.30
N THR A 39 2.64 7.37 -10.70
CA THR A 39 2.06 7.39 -12.06
C THR A 39 0.82 8.28 -12.18
N ASP A 40 0.44 9.03 -11.12
CA ASP A 40 -0.76 9.86 -11.07
C ASP A 40 -2.04 9.10 -11.45
N ASN A 41 -2.13 7.87 -10.97
CA ASN A 41 -3.27 6.99 -11.25
C ASN A 41 -4.29 7.02 -10.10
N HIS A 42 -5.11 8.08 -10.09
CA HIS A 42 -6.12 8.32 -9.04
C HIS A 42 -7.08 7.14 -8.87
N ASP A 43 -7.52 6.53 -9.97
CA ASP A 43 -8.46 5.41 -9.93
C ASP A 43 -7.81 4.16 -9.33
N GLN A 44 -6.53 3.94 -9.61
CA GLN A 44 -5.78 2.86 -8.97
C GLN A 44 -5.56 3.15 -7.48
N ILE A 45 -5.24 4.38 -7.10
CA ILE A 45 -5.12 4.77 -5.69
C ILE A 45 -6.42 4.45 -4.95
N VAL A 46 -7.57 4.91 -5.45
CA VAL A 46 -8.88 4.68 -4.79
C VAL A 46 -9.19 3.19 -4.64
N ARG A 47 -8.86 2.37 -5.63
CA ARG A 47 -9.09 0.90 -5.57
C ARG A 47 -8.26 0.18 -4.52
N LEU A 48 -7.23 0.82 -3.97
CA LEU A 48 -6.44 0.26 -2.86
C LEU A 48 -7.10 0.50 -1.50
N PHE A 49 -8.07 1.41 -1.44
CA PHE A 49 -8.85 1.66 -0.22
C PHE A 49 -10.10 0.77 -0.17
N ALA A 50 -10.48 0.41 1.05
CA ALA A 50 -11.79 -0.20 1.28
C ALA A 50 -12.90 0.85 1.08
N PRO A 51 -14.13 0.44 0.68
CA PRO A 51 -15.22 1.40 0.49
C PRO A 51 -15.61 2.19 1.74
N ASP A 52 -15.32 1.64 2.91
CA ASP A 52 -15.56 2.20 4.25
C ASP A 52 -14.28 2.70 4.92
N ALA A 53 -13.22 2.96 4.15
CA ALA A 53 -11.94 3.39 4.68
C ALA A 53 -12.02 4.76 5.36
N LEU A 54 -11.24 4.94 6.42
CA LEU A 54 -11.03 6.21 7.11
C LEU A 54 -9.74 6.84 6.60
N PHE A 55 -9.80 8.08 6.10
CA PHE A 55 -8.67 8.73 5.47
C PHE A 55 -8.41 10.13 6.04
N TYR A 56 -7.19 10.34 6.50
CA TYR A 56 -6.59 11.65 6.74
C TYR A 56 -5.33 11.81 5.88
N GLY A 57 -5.40 12.64 4.85
CA GLY A 57 -4.21 13.05 4.08
C GLY A 57 -3.48 14.19 4.78
N THR A 58 -2.27 14.50 4.34
CA THR A 58 -1.40 15.56 4.91
C THR A 58 -2.08 16.93 5.00
N ARG A 59 -3.05 17.20 4.13
CA ARG A 59 -3.78 18.47 4.03
C ARG A 59 -5.26 18.34 4.39
N SER A 60 -5.72 17.16 4.82
CA SER A 60 -7.11 16.99 5.24
C SER A 60 -7.35 17.73 6.55
N THR A 61 -8.36 18.59 6.56
CA THR A 61 -8.89 19.23 7.79
C THR A 61 -9.92 18.34 8.47
N GLU A 62 -10.61 17.53 7.67
CA GLU A 62 -11.69 16.65 8.13
C GLU A 62 -11.41 15.20 7.74
N LEU A 63 -12.06 14.28 8.47
CA LEU A 63 -12.05 12.86 8.15
C LEU A 63 -12.81 12.60 6.84
N VAL A 64 -12.14 11.97 5.90
CA VAL A 64 -12.76 11.51 4.66
C VAL A 64 -13.16 10.04 4.83
N THR A 65 -14.43 9.72 4.57
CA THR A 65 -15.03 8.40 4.78
C THR A 65 -15.66 7.79 3.52
N ALA A 66 -15.55 8.49 2.38
CA ALA A 66 -16.11 8.03 1.11
C ALA A 66 -15.03 7.96 0.01
N PRO A 67 -15.11 6.97 -0.88
CA PRO A 67 -14.15 6.81 -1.99
C PRO A 67 -14.04 8.04 -2.88
N GLU A 68 -15.14 8.76 -3.11
CA GLU A 68 -15.19 9.99 -3.92
C GLU A 68 -14.36 11.11 -3.27
N GLY A 69 -14.41 11.24 -1.95
CA GLY A 69 -13.62 12.21 -1.21
C GLY A 69 -12.12 11.86 -1.24
N ILE A 70 -11.76 10.59 -1.13
CA ILE A 70 -10.38 10.11 -1.29
C ILE A 70 -9.89 10.43 -2.72
N ARG A 71 -10.72 10.16 -3.73
CA ARG A 71 -10.41 10.48 -5.11
C ARG A 71 -10.17 11.97 -5.33
N ALA A 72 -11.08 12.81 -4.83
CA ALA A 72 -10.97 14.27 -4.93
C ALA A 72 -9.67 14.78 -4.30
N TYR A 73 -9.30 14.26 -3.12
CA TYR A 73 -8.05 14.59 -2.47
C TYR A 73 -6.82 14.30 -3.35
N PHE A 74 -6.75 13.11 -3.96
CA PHE A 74 -5.59 12.75 -4.79
C PHE A 74 -5.58 13.46 -6.15
N VAL A 75 -6.73 13.72 -6.74
CA VAL A 75 -6.84 14.57 -7.95
C VAL A 75 -6.24 15.94 -7.67
N GLU A 76 -6.59 16.58 -6.56
CA GLU A 76 -6.02 17.88 -6.17
C GLU A 76 -4.53 17.78 -5.83
N ALA A 77 -4.13 16.77 -5.03
CA ALA A 77 -2.77 16.59 -4.59
C ALA A 77 -1.77 16.37 -5.74
N LEU A 78 -2.23 15.73 -6.83
CA LEU A 78 -1.42 15.35 -7.99
C LEU A 78 -1.70 16.21 -9.23
N SER A 79 -2.63 17.17 -9.16
CA SER A 79 -2.98 18.04 -10.27
C SER A 79 -1.75 18.73 -10.87
N GLY A 80 -1.62 18.63 -12.19
CA GLY A 80 -0.51 19.24 -12.94
C GLY A 80 0.86 18.59 -12.70
N LYS A 81 0.91 17.42 -12.04
CA LYS A 81 2.18 16.76 -11.66
C LYS A 81 2.42 15.43 -12.37
N ARG A 82 1.57 15.07 -13.33
CA ARG A 82 1.65 13.78 -14.03
C ARG A 82 3.05 13.51 -14.58
N GLY A 83 3.61 12.34 -14.25
CA GLY A 83 4.94 11.91 -14.68
C GLY A 83 6.11 12.68 -14.09
N SER A 84 5.85 13.70 -13.23
CA SER A 84 6.88 14.52 -12.59
C SER A 84 7.06 14.26 -11.10
N VAL A 85 6.29 13.34 -10.53
CA VAL A 85 6.34 12.98 -9.10
C VAL A 85 6.88 11.58 -8.95
N LYS A 86 7.81 11.38 -8.02
CA LYS A 86 8.26 10.07 -7.56
C LYS A 86 8.00 9.97 -6.06
N ALA A 87 7.18 9.01 -5.64
CA ALA A 87 6.96 8.72 -4.23
C ALA A 87 7.87 7.58 -3.77
N THR A 88 8.61 7.80 -2.70
CA THR A 88 9.57 6.82 -2.17
C THR A 88 9.29 6.58 -0.70
N PRO A 89 8.82 5.36 -0.32
CA PRO A 89 8.70 4.97 1.07
C PRO A 89 10.07 4.62 1.66
N PHE A 90 10.23 4.85 2.96
CA PHE A 90 11.39 4.41 3.74
C PHE A 90 11.00 4.22 5.21
N GLU A 91 11.84 3.53 5.98
CA GLU A 91 11.59 3.21 7.40
C GLU A 91 10.20 2.57 7.63
N GLN A 92 9.76 1.68 6.73
CA GLN A 92 8.48 0.98 6.87
C GLN A 92 8.62 -0.16 7.88
N THR A 93 7.76 -0.15 8.90
CA THR A 93 7.64 -1.22 9.90
C THR A 93 6.20 -1.73 9.91
N ALA A 94 6.05 -3.05 9.87
CA ALA A 94 4.75 -3.69 9.91
C ALA A 94 4.55 -4.48 11.21
N LEU A 95 3.38 -4.30 11.84
CA LEU A 95 2.89 -5.06 13.00
C LEU A 95 1.72 -5.92 12.56
N VAL A 96 1.89 -7.23 12.58
CA VAL A 96 0.83 -8.19 12.29
C VAL A 96 -0.08 -8.30 13.51
N LEU A 97 -1.35 -7.98 13.36
CA LEU A 97 -2.37 -8.13 14.40
C LEU A 97 -3.14 -9.43 14.25
N SER A 98 -3.32 -9.92 13.02
CA SER A 98 -3.90 -11.21 12.68
C SER A 98 -3.52 -11.60 11.25
N ASP A 99 -3.93 -12.77 10.79
CA ASP A 99 -3.74 -13.24 9.41
C ASP A 99 -4.40 -12.33 8.35
N SER A 100 -5.29 -11.44 8.80
CA SER A 100 -6.04 -10.53 7.91
C SER A 100 -5.91 -9.05 8.26
N VAL A 101 -5.12 -8.68 9.29
CA VAL A 101 -4.93 -7.27 9.70
C VAL A 101 -3.48 -6.99 10.02
N VAL A 102 -2.93 -5.98 9.33
CA VAL A 102 -1.56 -5.50 9.52
C VAL A 102 -1.57 -3.97 9.64
N VAL A 103 -0.88 -3.46 10.65
CA VAL A 103 -0.59 -2.03 10.79
C VAL A 103 0.79 -1.76 10.20
N ILE A 104 0.88 -0.80 9.30
CA ILE A 104 2.15 -0.33 8.72
C ILE A 104 2.39 1.10 9.17
N SER A 105 3.54 1.35 9.75
CA SER A 105 3.97 2.68 10.14
C SER A 105 5.33 2.98 9.52
N GLY A 106 5.51 4.20 9.04
CA GLY A 106 6.75 4.57 8.38
C GLY A 106 6.80 6.02 7.92
N LYS A 107 7.73 6.27 7.04
CA LYS A 107 7.92 7.57 6.39
C LYS A 107 7.97 7.41 4.88
N TRP A 108 7.70 8.49 4.20
CA TRP A 108 7.89 8.59 2.75
C TRP A 108 8.13 10.04 2.34
N GLN A 109 8.68 10.21 1.18
CA GLN A 109 8.87 11.52 0.56
C GLN A 109 8.43 11.47 -0.90
N SER A 110 8.12 12.63 -1.46
CA SER A 110 7.93 12.77 -2.90
C SER A 110 8.94 13.74 -3.47
N GLU A 111 9.43 13.40 -4.66
CA GLU A 111 10.30 14.26 -5.47
C GLU A 111 9.55 14.64 -6.74
N ARG A 112 9.67 15.88 -7.16
CA ARG A 112 9.08 16.36 -8.41
C ARG A 112 10.02 17.29 -9.12
N THR A 113 9.94 17.32 -10.44
CA THR A 113 10.59 18.34 -11.23
C THR A 113 9.66 19.54 -11.36
N ALA A 114 10.12 20.70 -10.92
CA ALA A 114 9.43 21.97 -11.08
C ALA A 114 10.40 23.00 -11.63
N GLU A 115 10.06 23.63 -12.75
CA GLU A 115 10.92 24.63 -13.43
C GLU A 115 12.35 24.12 -13.71
N GLY A 116 12.46 22.84 -14.09
CA GLY A 116 13.76 22.19 -14.37
C GLY A 116 14.58 21.85 -13.13
N LYS A 117 14.05 22.05 -11.92
CA LYS A 117 14.72 21.76 -10.65
C LYS A 117 13.99 20.61 -9.91
N MET A 118 14.77 19.76 -9.25
CA MET A 118 14.23 18.77 -8.34
C MET A 118 13.76 19.44 -7.03
N VAL A 119 12.49 19.24 -6.69
CA VAL A 119 11.89 19.69 -5.43
C VAL A 119 11.44 18.48 -4.65
N THR A 120 11.95 18.32 -3.43
CA THR A 120 11.55 17.26 -2.51
C THR A 120 10.50 17.78 -1.53
N ALA A 121 9.41 17.06 -1.37
CA ALA A 121 8.38 17.30 -0.37
C ALA A 121 8.36 16.15 0.63
N GLY A 122 8.28 16.49 1.90
CA GLY A 122 8.37 15.55 3.03
C GLY A 122 9.66 15.76 3.84
N PRO A 123 10.05 14.79 4.67
CA PRO A 123 9.35 13.51 4.87
C PRO A 123 7.99 13.67 5.56
N SER A 124 7.06 12.82 5.16
CA SER A 124 5.79 12.63 5.83
C SER A 124 5.83 11.34 6.64
N ARG A 125 5.14 11.34 7.79
CA ARG A 125 4.88 10.14 8.60
C ARG A 125 3.54 9.56 8.20
N ASN A 126 3.47 8.26 8.12
CA ASN A 126 2.21 7.57 7.84
C ASN A 126 1.96 6.43 8.83
N THR A 127 0.69 6.21 9.11
CA THR A 127 0.18 4.99 9.73
C THR A 127 -0.98 4.49 8.87
N VAL A 128 -0.91 3.23 8.49
CA VAL A 128 -1.87 2.59 7.61
C VAL A 128 -2.31 1.28 8.24
N VAL A 129 -3.62 1.03 8.27
CA VAL A 129 -4.16 -0.28 8.61
C VAL A 129 -4.58 -0.96 7.32
N MET A 130 -3.94 -2.10 7.05
CA MET A 130 -4.27 -2.98 5.95
C MET A 130 -5.17 -4.10 6.45
N GLN A 131 -6.23 -4.41 5.72
CA GLN A 131 -7.11 -5.54 5.99
C GLN A 131 -7.29 -6.40 4.75
N LYS A 132 -7.15 -7.70 4.91
CA LYS A 132 -7.44 -8.66 3.85
C LYS A 132 -8.95 -8.85 3.77
N ARG A 133 -9.53 -8.53 2.61
CA ARG A 133 -10.95 -8.72 2.28
C ARG A 133 -11.06 -9.60 1.03
N GLY A 134 -11.44 -10.85 1.21
CA GLY A 134 -11.29 -11.88 0.19
C GLY A 134 -9.81 -12.09 -0.14
N GLU A 135 -9.45 -12.05 -1.41
CA GLU A 135 -8.06 -12.21 -1.88
C GLU A 135 -7.24 -10.91 -1.89
N ARG A 136 -7.81 -9.79 -1.42
CA ARG A 136 -7.17 -8.48 -1.55
C ARG A 136 -6.85 -7.88 -0.20
N TRP A 137 -5.62 -7.36 -0.07
CA TRP A 137 -5.27 -6.45 1.00
C TRP A 137 -5.70 -5.02 0.62
N LEU A 138 -6.54 -4.39 1.46
CA LEU A 138 -7.07 -3.05 1.26
C LEU A 138 -6.68 -2.15 2.43
N ILE A 139 -6.50 -0.87 2.16
CA ILE A 139 -6.32 0.16 3.17
C ILE A 139 -7.68 0.44 3.80
N VAL A 140 -7.83 0.19 5.10
CA VAL A 140 -9.04 0.50 5.87
C VAL A 140 -8.88 1.76 6.72
N GLN A 141 -7.64 2.13 7.03
CA GLN A 141 -7.32 3.41 7.67
C GLN A 141 -6.00 3.93 7.11
N PHE A 142 -5.96 5.23 6.82
CA PHE A 142 -4.78 5.93 6.34
C PHE A 142 -4.65 7.26 7.09
N HIS A 143 -3.52 7.47 7.73
CA HIS A 143 -3.16 8.75 8.30
C HIS A 143 -1.78 9.16 7.81
N ASN A 144 -1.69 10.35 7.26
CA ASN A 144 -0.44 10.93 6.78
C ASN A 144 -0.28 12.35 7.34
N SER A 145 0.87 12.65 7.89
CA SER A 145 1.18 13.95 8.49
C SER A 145 2.61 14.39 8.17
N PRO A 146 2.92 15.69 8.14
CA PRO A 146 4.29 16.16 8.00
C PRO A 146 5.15 15.67 9.19
N THR A 147 6.42 15.39 8.94
CA THR A 147 7.38 15.21 10.03
C THR A 147 7.65 16.58 10.67
N PRO A 148 7.52 16.72 11.99
CA PRO A 148 7.86 17.96 12.67
C PRO A 148 9.32 18.35 12.40
N LYS A 149 9.57 19.63 12.27
CA LYS A 149 10.95 20.14 12.28
C LYS A 149 11.53 19.98 13.69
N PRO A 150 12.82 19.64 13.82
CA PRO A 150 13.47 19.69 15.14
C PRO A 150 13.26 21.07 15.77
N ALA A 151 13.04 21.10 17.09
CA ALA A 151 13.06 22.35 17.84
C ALA A 151 14.44 23.01 17.69
N PRO A 152 14.51 24.32 17.60
CA PRO A 152 15.77 25.06 17.53
C PRO A 152 16.62 24.88 18.79
#